data_35dc754cfcb2ded810d6c21ab87ff5f9
#
_entry.id   35dc754cfcb2ded810d6c21ab87ff5f9
#
_cell.length_a   1.000
_cell.length_b   1.000
_cell.length_c   1.000
_cell.angle_alpha   90.00
_cell.angle_beta   90.00
_cell.angle_gamma   90.00
#
_symmetry.space_group_name_H-M   'P 1'
#
loop_
_entity.id
_entity.type
_entity.pdbx_description
1 polymer ?
#
loop_
_entity_poly.entity_id
_entity_poly.type
_entity_poly.pdbx_seq_one_letter_code
_entity_poly.pdbx_strand_id
1 'polypeptide(L)'
;MEVRIEPYEVHQLDAVIRLSLQAWAPVFDSIEQMMDFDVYRELYPDWRVSQRQAVEGVCAAEDTPVWVAIAAGAVLGFVAVKLDVEPNVGEIYMLAVEPEFQGRGIGSALIKFALNWMTGAGMSVAMVATGGDPGHAPARRTYEKLGFRILPLAQYYKKL
;
A
#
# COMPACT_ATOMS: atom_id res chain seq x y z
N MET A 1 16.35 16.10 -4.78
CA MET A 1 14.87 16.26 -4.89
C MET A 1 14.32 16.27 -3.48
N GLU A 2 13.77 17.39 -3.08
CA GLU A 2 13.12 17.53 -1.78
C GLU A 2 11.72 16.92 -1.84
N VAL A 3 11.44 15.92 -1.00
CA VAL A 3 10.14 15.26 -0.90
C VAL A 3 9.49 15.71 0.40
N ARG A 4 8.25 16.17 0.32
CA ARG A 4 7.42 16.52 1.49
C ARG A 4 6.30 15.51 1.61
N ILE A 5 5.91 15.17 2.84
CA ILE A 5 4.76 14.32 3.12
C ILE A 5 3.67 15.19 3.73
N GLU A 6 2.54 15.23 3.07
CA GLU A 6 1.42 16.12 3.39
C GLU A 6 0.11 15.29 3.47
N PRO A 7 -0.89 15.74 4.23
CA PRO A 7 -2.21 15.12 4.18
C PRO A 7 -2.76 15.11 2.75
N TYR A 8 -3.42 14.02 2.38
CA TYR A 8 -4.08 13.90 1.10
C TYR A 8 -5.21 14.92 0.95
N GLU A 9 -5.34 15.49 -0.22
CA GLU A 9 -6.44 16.37 -0.62
C GLU A 9 -7.19 15.82 -1.83
N VAL A 10 -8.51 16.04 -1.89
CA VAL A 10 -9.40 15.46 -2.92
C VAL A 10 -8.93 15.72 -4.36
N HIS A 11 -8.35 16.88 -4.64
CA HIS A 11 -7.84 17.21 -5.98
C HIS A 11 -6.67 16.31 -6.43
N GLN A 12 -6.05 15.56 -5.52
CA GLN A 12 -4.93 14.65 -5.80
C GLN A 12 -5.39 13.23 -6.16
N LEU A 13 -6.71 12.95 -6.10
CA LEU A 13 -7.26 11.60 -6.29
C LEU A 13 -6.81 10.94 -7.60
N ASP A 14 -6.91 11.66 -8.71
CA ASP A 14 -6.52 11.11 -10.02
C ASP A 14 -5.04 10.72 -10.07
N ALA A 15 -4.17 11.52 -9.45
CA ALA A 15 -2.74 11.21 -9.36
C ALA A 15 -2.48 9.98 -8.50
N VAL A 16 -3.16 9.85 -7.35
CA VAL A 16 -3.05 8.69 -6.45
C VAL A 16 -3.55 7.42 -7.14
N ILE A 17 -4.69 7.47 -7.83
CA ILE A 17 -5.21 6.33 -8.61
C ILE A 17 -4.22 5.91 -9.69
N ARG A 18 -3.75 6.85 -10.50
CA ARG A 18 -2.83 6.58 -11.60
C ARG A 18 -1.55 5.88 -11.11
N LEU A 19 -0.86 6.47 -10.13
CA LEU A 19 0.36 5.86 -9.59
C LEU A 19 0.10 4.50 -8.94
N SER A 20 -1.04 4.34 -8.31
CA SER A 20 -1.48 3.08 -7.71
C SER A 20 -1.61 1.98 -8.76
N LEU A 21 -2.33 2.23 -9.85
CA LEU A 21 -2.50 1.26 -10.93
C LEU A 21 -1.15 0.87 -11.57
N GLN A 22 -0.25 1.82 -11.73
CA GLN A 22 1.09 1.56 -12.27
C GLN A 22 1.95 0.74 -11.28
N ALA A 23 1.93 1.09 -9.99
CA ALA A 23 2.72 0.41 -8.98
C ALA A 23 2.25 -1.02 -8.71
N TRP A 24 0.94 -1.30 -8.80
CA TRP A 24 0.37 -2.64 -8.56
C TRP A 24 0.36 -3.54 -9.79
N ALA A 25 0.56 -3.03 -11.01
CA ALA A 25 0.56 -3.86 -12.21
C ALA A 25 1.51 -5.06 -12.12
N PRO A 26 2.79 -4.92 -11.71
CA PRO A 26 3.69 -6.06 -11.55
C PRO A 26 3.25 -7.06 -10.47
N VAL A 27 2.53 -6.59 -9.46
CA VAL A 27 1.98 -7.43 -8.38
C VAL A 27 0.87 -8.32 -8.91
N PHE A 28 -0.08 -7.77 -9.67
CA PHE A 28 -1.15 -8.54 -10.26
C PHE A 28 -0.64 -9.54 -11.31
N ASP A 29 0.36 -9.16 -12.12
CA ASP A 29 1.04 -10.08 -13.02
C ASP A 29 1.69 -11.25 -12.27
N SER A 30 2.32 -10.99 -11.14
CA SER A 30 2.92 -12.02 -10.26
C SER A 30 1.87 -12.94 -9.65
N ILE A 31 0.76 -12.40 -9.16
CA ILE A 31 -0.34 -13.18 -8.58
C ILE A 31 -0.97 -14.07 -9.65
N GLU A 32 -1.21 -13.55 -10.86
CA GLU A 32 -1.76 -14.33 -11.98
C GLU A 32 -0.89 -15.55 -12.32
N GLN A 33 0.43 -15.39 -12.27
CA GLN A 33 1.36 -16.48 -12.55
C GLN A 33 1.39 -17.55 -11.45
N MET A 34 1.04 -17.19 -10.21
CA MET A 34 1.11 -18.10 -9.06
C MET A 34 -0.22 -18.78 -8.72
N MET A 35 -1.33 -18.16 -9.07
CA MET A 35 -2.66 -18.68 -8.76
C MET A 35 -3.14 -19.64 -9.87
N ASP A 36 -4.06 -20.54 -9.50
CA ASP A 36 -4.88 -21.24 -10.49
C ASP A 36 -5.63 -20.23 -11.37
N PHE A 37 -5.61 -20.45 -12.68
CA PHE A 37 -6.16 -19.51 -13.65
C PHE A 37 -7.65 -19.22 -13.45
N ASP A 38 -8.45 -20.24 -13.15
CA ASP A 38 -9.89 -20.07 -12.95
C ASP A 38 -10.17 -19.32 -11.65
N VAL A 39 -9.37 -19.55 -10.60
CA VAL A 39 -9.45 -18.81 -9.35
C VAL A 39 -9.08 -17.33 -9.56
N TYR A 40 -7.98 -17.07 -10.25
CA TYR A 40 -7.54 -15.69 -10.52
C TYR A 40 -8.61 -14.91 -11.28
N ARG A 41 -9.18 -15.50 -12.34
CA ARG A 41 -10.23 -14.84 -13.13
C ARG A 41 -11.52 -14.56 -12.34
N GLU A 42 -11.83 -15.42 -11.38
CA GLU A 42 -12.98 -15.21 -10.51
C GLU A 42 -12.76 -14.05 -9.52
N LEU A 43 -11.56 -13.99 -8.94
CA LEU A 43 -11.20 -12.97 -7.95
C LEU A 43 -10.90 -11.60 -8.58
N TYR A 44 -10.28 -11.61 -9.74
CA TYR A 44 -9.77 -10.39 -10.41
C TYR A 44 -10.18 -10.32 -11.89
N PRO A 45 -11.49 -10.32 -12.20
CA PRO A 45 -11.95 -10.26 -13.60
C PRO A 45 -11.45 -9.01 -14.33
N ASP A 46 -11.34 -7.90 -13.62
CA ASP A 46 -10.66 -6.68 -14.04
C ASP A 46 -10.01 -6.02 -12.80
N TRP A 47 -8.76 -6.37 -12.54
CA TRP A 47 -8.06 -5.87 -11.36
C TRP A 47 -7.86 -4.34 -11.36
N ARG A 48 -7.80 -3.71 -12.54
CA ARG A 48 -7.65 -2.24 -12.64
C ARG A 48 -8.89 -1.53 -12.13
N VAL A 49 -10.05 -2.06 -12.45
CA VAL A 49 -11.33 -1.53 -11.94
C VAL A 49 -11.42 -1.73 -10.44
N SER A 50 -11.17 -2.92 -9.93
CA SER A 50 -11.24 -3.19 -8.49
C SER A 50 -10.20 -2.41 -7.69
N GLN A 51 -8.98 -2.26 -8.21
CA GLN A 51 -7.93 -1.47 -7.56
C GLN A 51 -8.28 0.03 -7.54
N ARG A 52 -8.80 0.58 -8.63
CA ARG A 52 -9.31 1.96 -8.66
C ARG A 52 -10.36 2.17 -7.60
N GLN A 53 -11.37 1.32 -7.53
CA GLN A 53 -12.45 1.40 -6.55
C GLN A 53 -11.93 1.29 -5.11
N ALA A 54 -10.95 0.41 -4.86
CA ALA A 54 -10.32 0.28 -3.56
C ALA A 54 -9.59 1.57 -3.13
N VAL A 55 -8.85 2.20 -4.03
CA VAL A 55 -8.17 3.48 -3.77
C VAL A 55 -9.15 4.62 -3.55
N GLU A 56 -10.19 4.72 -4.40
CA GLU A 56 -11.27 5.70 -4.23
C GLU A 56 -11.94 5.56 -2.87
N GLY A 57 -12.27 4.33 -2.47
CA GLY A 57 -12.88 4.03 -1.18
C GLY A 57 -11.99 4.42 0.00
N VAL A 58 -10.70 4.13 -0.07
CA VAL A 58 -9.73 4.50 0.97
C VAL A 58 -9.58 6.01 1.08
N CYS A 59 -9.47 6.72 -0.04
CA CYS A 59 -9.32 8.17 -0.06
C CYS A 59 -10.60 8.91 0.39
N ALA A 60 -11.78 8.28 0.29
CA ALA A 60 -13.05 8.83 0.73
C ALA A 60 -13.40 8.48 2.18
N ALA A 61 -12.74 7.49 2.78
CA ALA A 61 -13.06 7.02 4.13
C ALA A 61 -12.58 8.02 5.20
N GLU A 62 -13.48 8.43 6.09
CA GLU A 62 -13.18 9.36 7.17
C GLU A 62 -12.29 8.76 8.27
N ASP A 63 -12.31 7.45 8.43
CA ASP A 63 -11.55 6.70 9.44
C ASP A 63 -10.21 6.16 8.93
N THR A 64 -9.83 6.48 7.71
CA THR A 64 -8.61 6.00 7.07
C THR A 64 -7.76 7.19 6.62
N PRO A 65 -6.92 7.75 7.50
CA PRO A 65 -6.03 8.85 7.14
C PRO A 65 -5.10 8.47 5.99
N VAL A 66 -4.93 9.40 5.04
CA VAL A 66 -4.09 9.24 3.87
C VAL A 66 -3.10 10.40 3.79
N TRP A 67 -1.86 10.11 3.49
CA TRP A 67 -0.82 11.11 3.19
C TRP A 67 -0.18 10.83 1.84
N VAL A 68 0.29 11.90 1.22
CA VAL A 68 0.97 11.86 -0.07
C VAL A 68 2.39 12.38 0.04
N ALA A 69 3.29 11.77 -0.70
CA ALA A 69 4.65 12.27 -0.89
C ALA A 69 4.66 13.15 -2.14
N ILE A 70 5.07 14.41 -2.00
CA ILE A 70 5.06 15.41 -3.07
C ILE A 70 6.47 15.94 -3.30
N ALA A 71 6.86 16.05 -4.56
CA ALA A 71 8.03 16.78 -4.99
C ALA A 71 7.75 17.55 -6.27
N ALA A 72 8.22 18.79 -6.34
CA ALA A 72 8.01 19.71 -7.47
C ALA A 72 6.52 19.80 -7.91
N GLY A 73 5.60 19.75 -6.94
CA GLY A 73 4.16 19.83 -7.19
C GLY A 73 3.50 18.53 -7.69
N ALA A 74 4.25 17.44 -7.86
CA ALA A 74 3.74 16.15 -8.30
C ALA A 74 3.60 15.16 -7.14
N VAL A 75 2.52 14.38 -7.11
CA VAL A 75 2.33 13.27 -6.18
C VAL A 75 3.17 12.08 -6.67
N LEU A 76 4.11 11.65 -5.83
CA LEU A 76 5.06 10.56 -6.13
C LEU A 76 4.77 9.27 -5.37
N GLY A 77 3.89 9.31 -4.39
CA GLY A 77 3.49 8.16 -3.60
C GLY A 77 2.44 8.53 -2.58
N PHE A 78 1.84 7.53 -1.97
CA PHE A 78 0.89 7.72 -0.88
C PHE A 78 0.96 6.57 0.13
N VAL A 79 0.46 6.83 1.33
CA VAL A 79 0.26 5.84 2.38
C VAL A 79 -1.10 6.08 3.03
N ALA A 80 -1.84 5.01 3.24
CA ALA A 80 -3.08 5.00 4.00
C ALA A 80 -2.92 4.12 5.24
N VAL A 81 -3.48 4.57 6.36
CA VAL A 81 -3.35 3.92 7.66
C VAL A 81 -4.71 3.63 8.24
N LYS A 82 -4.88 2.47 8.85
CA LYS A 82 -6.03 2.13 9.70
C LYS A 82 -5.57 1.94 11.13
N LEU A 83 -6.39 2.33 12.08
CA LEU A 83 -6.14 2.12 13.50
C LEU A 83 -7.17 1.16 14.08
N ASP A 84 -6.69 0.14 14.77
CA ASP A 84 -7.47 -0.73 15.62
C ASP A 84 -7.13 -0.41 17.07
N VAL A 85 -8.05 0.26 17.77
CA VAL A 85 -7.84 0.75 19.14
C VAL A 85 -7.74 -0.41 20.14
N GLU A 86 -8.38 -1.52 19.87
CA GLU A 86 -8.24 -2.77 20.62
C GLU A 86 -7.84 -3.88 19.61
N PRO A 87 -6.57 -4.32 19.58
CA PRO A 87 -5.51 -4.28 20.61
C PRO A 87 -4.41 -3.21 20.43
N ASN A 88 -4.68 -2.01 20.01
CA ASN A 88 -3.72 -0.92 19.76
C ASN A 88 -2.74 -1.22 18.62
N VAL A 89 -3.27 -1.62 17.48
CA VAL A 89 -2.52 -1.90 16.25
C VAL A 89 -2.79 -0.83 15.21
N GLY A 90 -1.73 -0.24 14.66
CA GLY A 90 -1.80 0.57 13.46
C GLY A 90 -1.43 -0.27 12.24
N GLU A 91 -2.24 -0.24 11.19
CA GLU A 91 -1.99 -0.94 9.95
C GLU A 91 -1.60 0.02 8.83
N ILE A 92 -0.49 -0.25 8.16
CA ILE A 92 -0.23 0.33 6.83
C ILE A 92 -1.14 -0.42 5.84
N TYR A 93 -2.26 0.20 5.51
CA TYR A 93 -3.31 -0.44 4.74
C TYR A 93 -3.07 -0.39 3.24
N MET A 94 -2.58 0.74 2.73
CA MET A 94 -2.11 0.89 1.35
C MET A 94 -0.83 1.73 1.32
N LEU A 95 0.08 1.34 0.44
CA LEU A 95 1.30 2.08 0.16
C LEU A 95 1.66 1.88 -1.31
N ALA A 96 1.87 2.95 -2.04
CA ALA A 96 2.42 2.89 -3.38
C ALA A 96 3.34 4.07 -3.66
N VAL A 97 4.31 3.86 -4.53
CA VAL A 97 5.23 4.87 -5.04
C VAL A 97 5.24 4.77 -6.56
N GLU A 98 5.17 5.91 -7.23
CA GLU A 98 5.31 6.02 -8.69
C GLU A 98 6.52 5.19 -9.16
N PRO A 99 6.36 4.25 -10.11
CA PRO A 99 7.41 3.31 -10.51
C PRO A 99 8.75 3.97 -10.87
N GLU A 100 8.72 5.11 -11.56
CA GLU A 100 9.93 5.86 -11.95
C GLU A 100 10.71 6.44 -10.77
N PHE A 101 10.07 6.55 -9.60
CA PHE A 101 10.63 7.11 -8.38
C PHE A 101 10.88 6.06 -7.28
N GLN A 102 10.62 4.79 -7.56
CA GLN A 102 10.95 3.70 -6.66
C GLN A 102 12.48 3.58 -6.47
N GLY A 103 12.90 2.96 -5.36
CA GLY A 103 14.33 2.82 -5.03
C GLY A 103 15.01 4.11 -4.56
N ARG A 104 14.31 5.23 -4.49
CA ARG A 104 14.83 6.54 -4.06
C ARG A 104 14.48 6.92 -2.61
N GLY A 105 13.99 5.96 -1.83
CA GLY A 105 13.68 6.16 -0.41
C GLY A 105 12.29 6.73 -0.10
N ILE A 106 11.46 7.03 -1.10
CA ILE A 106 10.13 7.62 -0.90
C ILE A 106 9.22 6.68 -0.09
N GLY A 107 9.17 5.39 -0.46
CA GLY A 107 8.41 4.39 0.29
C GLY A 107 8.86 4.29 1.75
N SER A 108 10.16 4.26 1.99
CA SER A 108 10.71 4.25 3.36
C SER A 108 10.35 5.51 4.14
N ALA A 109 10.32 6.67 3.49
CA ALA A 109 9.93 7.92 4.12
C ALA A 109 8.44 7.91 4.51
N LEU A 110 7.57 7.46 3.61
CA LEU A 110 6.13 7.29 3.89
C LEU A 110 5.88 6.31 5.04
N ILE A 111 6.58 5.17 5.06
CA ILE A 111 6.44 4.20 6.16
C ILE A 111 6.89 4.80 7.48
N LYS A 112 8.07 5.45 7.53
CA LYS A 112 8.56 6.11 8.75
C LYS A 112 7.60 7.17 9.26
N PHE A 113 7.05 7.97 8.35
CA PHE A 113 6.02 8.96 8.69
C PHE A 113 4.79 8.28 9.33
N ALA A 114 4.26 7.23 8.70
CA ALA A 114 3.12 6.48 9.21
C ALA A 114 3.40 5.87 10.59
N LEU A 115 4.59 5.28 10.79
CA LEU A 115 5.00 4.72 12.09
C LEU A 115 5.05 5.80 13.19
N ASN A 116 5.61 6.97 12.90
CA ASN A 116 5.64 8.08 13.85
C ASN A 116 4.23 8.58 14.17
N TRP A 117 3.38 8.68 13.16
CA TRP A 117 2.00 9.10 13.35
C TRP A 117 1.20 8.08 14.18
N MET A 118 1.34 6.78 13.91
CA MET A 118 0.72 5.70 14.71
C MET A 118 1.17 5.76 16.18
N THR A 119 2.45 5.97 16.42
CA THR A 119 3.00 6.14 17.77
C THR A 119 2.35 7.32 18.49
N GLY A 120 2.23 8.46 17.82
CA GLY A 120 1.54 9.65 18.34
C GLY A 120 0.05 9.42 18.59
N ALA A 121 -0.59 8.52 17.84
CA ALA A 121 -1.98 8.11 18.05
C ALA A 121 -2.16 7.04 19.14
N GLY A 122 -1.10 6.62 19.83
CA GLY A 122 -1.16 5.68 20.94
C GLY A 122 -1.10 4.19 20.55
N MET A 123 -0.77 3.89 19.29
CA MET A 123 -0.61 2.49 18.86
C MET A 123 0.67 1.87 19.42
N SER A 124 0.59 0.62 19.83
CA SER A 124 1.72 -0.13 20.41
C SER A 124 2.40 -1.05 19.41
N VAL A 125 1.69 -1.41 18.36
CA VAL A 125 2.16 -2.32 17.30
C VAL A 125 1.82 -1.71 15.93
N ALA A 126 2.76 -1.80 15.00
CA ALA A 126 2.50 -1.53 13.59
C ALA A 126 2.45 -2.85 12.81
N MET A 127 1.48 -2.99 11.94
CA MET A 127 1.28 -4.15 11.09
C MET A 127 1.21 -3.72 9.63
N VAL A 128 1.68 -4.56 8.75
CA VAL A 128 1.45 -4.48 7.31
C VAL A 128 1.27 -5.88 6.74
N ALA A 129 0.25 -6.08 5.95
CA ALA A 129 0.04 -7.32 5.22
C ALA A 129 0.51 -7.17 3.77
N THR A 130 1.27 -8.13 3.29
CA THR A 130 1.75 -8.17 1.90
C THR A 130 1.89 -9.62 1.43
N GLY A 131 1.86 -9.83 0.13
CA GLY A 131 1.98 -11.17 -0.43
C GLY A 131 3.38 -11.77 -0.28
N GLY A 132 3.43 -13.10 -0.26
CA GLY A 132 4.68 -13.89 -0.31
C GLY A 132 5.23 -14.10 -1.73
N ASP A 133 4.51 -13.65 -2.75
CA ASP A 133 4.87 -13.79 -4.16
C ASP A 133 6.04 -12.89 -4.58
N PRO A 134 6.69 -13.17 -5.72
CA PRO A 134 7.83 -12.38 -6.21
C PRO A 134 7.52 -10.90 -6.45
N GLY A 135 6.28 -10.57 -6.86
CA GLY A 135 5.86 -9.18 -7.12
C GLY A 135 5.89 -8.30 -5.86
N HIS A 136 5.66 -8.89 -4.69
CA HIS A 136 5.74 -8.20 -3.41
C HIS A 136 7.14 -8.23 -2.75
N ALA A 137 8.12 -8.91 -3.35
CA ALA A 137 9.46 -8.99 -2.77
C ALA A 137 10.11 -7.63 -2.49
N PRO A 138 10.00 -6.60 -3.34
CA PRO A 138 10.52 -5.27 -3.03
C PRO A 138 9.89 -4.64 -1.79
N ALA A 139 8.58 -4.80 -1.62
CA ALA A 139 7.86 -4.31 -0.44
C ALA A 139 8.34 -5.04 0.83
N ARG A 140 8.42 -6.37 0.80
CA ARG A 140 8.93 -7.16 1.94
C ARG A 140 10.32 -6.71 2.37
N ARG A 141 11.26 -6.53 1.42
CA ARG A 141 12.61 -6.03 1.73
C ARG A 141 12.59 -4.65 2.38
N THR A 142 11.67 -3.78 1.98
CA THR A 142 11.55 -2.44 2.57
C THR A 142 11.06 -2.53 4.00
N TYR A 143 10.05 -3.33 4.28
CA TYR A 143 9.54 -3.53 5.64
C TYR A 143 10.59 -4.16 6.57
N GLU A 144 11.26 -5.21 6.14
CA GLU A 144 12.34 -5.86 6.90
C GLU A 144 13.49 -4.90 7.22
N LYS A 145 13.90 -4.08 6.26
CA LYS A 145 14.92 -3.04 6.45
C LYS A 145 14.50 -1.99 7.48
N LEU A 146 13.21 -1.73 7.63
CA LEU A 146 12.66 -0.81 8.61
C LEU A 146 12.32 -1.46 9.95
N GLY A 147 12.72 -2.71 10.16
CA GLY A 147 12.61 -3.40 11.43
C GLY A 147 11.35 -4.23 11.62
N PHE A 148 10.50 -4.34 10.60
CA PHE A 148 9.38 -5.29 10.65
C PHE A 148 9.91 -6.72 10.61
N ARG A 149 9.25 -7.61 11.33
CA ARG A 149 9.52 -9.04 11.32
C ARG A 149 8.35 -9.79 10.72
N ILE A 150 8.63 -10.75 9.85
CA ILE A 150 7.60 -11.52 9.17
C ILE A 150 6.95 -12.54 10.11
N LEU A 151 5.61 -12.59 10.08
CA LEU A 151 4.82 -13.74 10.51
C LEU A 151 4.40 -14.47 9.24
N PRO A 152 4.95 -15.68 8.94
CA PRO A 152 4.59 -16.41 7.74
C PRO A 152 3.13 -16.87 7.80
N LEU A 153 2.34 -16.44 6.82
CA LEU A 153 0.95 -16.85 6.65
C LEU A 153 0.79 -17.56 5.31
N ALA A 154 -0.16 -18.49 5.24
CA ALA A 154 -0.54 -19.17 4.02
C ALA A 154 -2.03 -18.98 3.74
N GLN A 155 -2.36 -18.61 2.50
CA GLN A 155 -3.72 -18.53 1.99
C GLN A 155 -3.92 -19.58 0.92
N TYR A 156 -5.04 -20.31 1.00
CA TYR A 156 -5.41 -21.36 0.06
C TYR A 156 -6.71 -20.99 -0.63
N TYR A 157 -6.75 -21.16 -1.94
CA TYR A 157 -7.93 -20.93 -2.77
C TYR A 157 -8.30 -22.18 -3.52
N LYS A 158 -9.60 -22.37 -3.74
CA LYS A 158 -10.14 -23.45 -4.54
C LYS A 158 -11.36 -22.95 -5.31
N LYS A 159 -11.39 -23.19 -6.61
CA LYS A 159 -12.60 -22.97 -7.41
C LYS A 159 -13.68 -23.98 -7.00
N LEU A 160 -14.91 -23.51 -6.77
CA LEU A 160 -16.09 -24.32 -6.49
C LEU A 160 -16.87 -24.64 -7.75
#